data_103b15d74ea9f80a4c00dcacb2d1e617
#
_entry.id   103b15d74ea9f80a4c00dcacb2d1e617
#
_cell.length_a   1.000
_cell.length_b   1.000
_cell.length_c   1.000
_cell.angle_alpha   90.00
_cell.angle_beta   90.00
_cell.angle_gamma   90.00
#
_symmetry.space_group_name_H-M   'P 1'
#
loop_
_entity.id
_entity.type
_entity.pdbx_description
1 polymer ?
#
loop_
_entity_poly.entity_id
_entity_poly.type
_entity_poly.pdbx_seq_one_letter_code
_entity_poly.pdbx_strand_id
1 'polypeptide(L)'
;IGLDHQETLGDSLTAIAEQKAGIFKPGKSAVIANLAPEAQLVCQRTATDLGVSLYQANKDFSFRNGNFSSSLADFNHLILGLEGAYQEENAALALQAFLLFMVQRNEKVDQEAVRAALQATKWAGRLEAVTEHIYLDGAHNLPALERLVEFIQEKIQQGYQPHILFGALKRKDYSGMLTYLTEHLPDIALYVTSFDYQGSLEEQDFGDYTSIASYRDFIDNFESSAGEQDLLFVTGSLYFISEVRACLMALDSFD
;
A
#
# COMPACT_ATOMS: atom_id res chain seq x y z
N ILE A 1 -0.05 11.61 3.50
CA ILE A 1 0.66 11.96 4.75
C ILE A 1 -0.17 11.41 5.89
N GLY A 2 0.40 10.49 6.68
CA GLY A 2 -0.18 9.87 7.88
C GLY A 2 0.85 9.84 9.00
N LEU A 3 0.42 9.44 10.20
CA LEU A 3 1.31 9.26 11.35
C LEU A 3 2.16 8.00 11.15
N ASP A 4 3.36 8.17 10.65
CA ASP A 4 4.38 7.13 10.48
C ASP A 4 5.77 7.73 10.66
N HIS A 5 6.72 6.93 11.12
CA HIS A 5 8.08 7.36 11.43
C HIS A 5 8.15 8.55 12.41
N GLN A 6 7.23 8.57 13.41
CA GLN A 6 7.08 9.67 14.36
C GLN A 6 8.38 10.00 15.10
N GLU A 7 9.20 8.99 15.43
CA GLU A 7 10.52 9.18 16.05
C GLU A 7 11.48 10.06 15.22
N THR A 8 11.29 10.09 13.88
CA THR A 8 12.18 10.82 12.96
C THR A 8 11.53 12.06 12.36
N LEU A 9 10.22 11.99 12.05
CA LEU A 9 9.50 13.03 11.31
C LEU A 9 8.65 13.93 12.20
N GLY A 10 8.51 13.59 13.49
CA GLY A 10 7.67 14.30 14.45
C GLY A 10 6.31 13.63 14.65
N ASP A 11 5.62 14.01 15.70
CA ASP A 11 4.42 13.40 16.25
C ASP A 11 3.10 14.07 15.81
N SER A 12 3.17 14.97 14.83
CA SER A 12 1.99 15.65 14.27
C SER A 12 2.01 15.61 12.73
N LEU A 13 0.82 15.64 12.12
CA LEU A 13 0.69 15.71 10.66
C LEU A 13 1.33 16.97 10.09
N THR A 14 1.33 18.07 10.83
CA THR A 14 2.02 19.31 10.47
C THR A 14 3.52 19.10 10.36
N ALA A 15 4.16 18.53 11.39
CA ALA A 15 5.61 18.27 11.41
C ALA A 15 6.02 17.32 10.29
N ILE A 16 5.27 16.23 10.10
CA ILE A 16 5.50 15.27 9.02
C ILE A 16 5.35 15.95 7.64
N ALA A 17 4.34 16.82 7.48
CA ALA A 17 4.12 17.56 6.24
C ALA A 17 5.27 18.54 5.94
N GLU A 18 5.81 19.23 6.94
CA GLU A 18 6.98 20.11 6.80
C GLU A 18 8.20 19.35 6.27
N GLN A 19 8.50 18.18 6.87
CA GLN A 19 9.59 17.33 6.40
C GLN A 19 9.38 16.87 4.95
N LYS A 20 8.18 16.44 4.60
CA LYS A 20 7.85 16.00 3.23
C LYS A 20 7.84 17.15 2.22
N ALA A 21 7.37 18.33 2.60
CA ALA A 21 7.42 19.52 1.75
C ALA A 21 8.86 20.02 1.51
N GLY A 22 9.84 19.62 2.31
CA GLY A 22 11.25 19.90 2.11
C GLY A 22 11.82 19.42 0.76
N ILE A 23 11.14 18.52 0.05
CA ILE A 23 11.52 18.14 -1.32
C ILE A 23 11.14 19.18 -2.37
N PHE A 24 10.29 20.15 -2.06
CA PHE A 24 9.91 21.19 -3.01
C PHE A 24 11.09 22.03 -3.43
N LYS A 25 11.19 22.34 -4.71
CA LYS A 25 12.31 23.11 -5.28
C LYS A 25 11.79 24.38 -5.92
N PRO A 26 12.43 25.54 -5.69
CA PRO A 26 12.02 26.82 -6.25
C PRO A 26 11.77 26.76 -7.76
N GLY A 27 10.64 27.31 -8.19
CA GLY A 27 10.28 27.40 -9.61
C GLY A 27 9.97 26.05 -10.28
N LYS A 28 9.77 24.96 -9.51
CA LYS A 28 9.37 23.65 -10.03
C LYS A 28 7.88 23.40 -9.75
N SER A 29 7.38 22.30 -10.31
CA SER A 29 6.06 21.79 -10.01
C SER A 29 6.13 20.75 -8.89
N ALA A 30 5.08 20.70 -8.06
CA ALA A 30 4.86 19.67 -7.06
C ALA A 30 3.45 19.11 -7.19
N VAL A 31 3.30 17.82 -6.95
CA VAL A 31 2.01 17.11 -6.99
C VAL A 31 1.75 16.53 -5.61
N ILE A 32 0.57 16.76 -5.08
CA ILE A 32 0.14 16.25 -3.77
C ILE A 32 -1.19 15.51 -3.87
N ALA A 33 -1.34 14.50 -3.02
CA ALA A 33 -2.59 13.80 -2.80
C ALA A 33 -3.65 14.70 -2.16
N ASN A 34 -4.85 14.16 -1.94
CA ASN A 34 -5.82 14.77 -1.05
C ASN A 34 -5.36 14.56 0.39
N LEU A 35 -4.90 15.61 1.04
CA LEU A 35 -4.30 15.58 2.37
C LEU A 35 -5.28 16.10 3.43
N ALA A 36 -5.04 15.73 4.70
CA ALA A 36 -5.69 16.38 5.84
C ALA A 36 -5.42 17.89 5.82
N PRO A 37 -6.38 18.73 6.28
CA PRO A 37 -6.31 20.18 6.15
C PRO A 37 -5.01 20.82 6.66
N GLU A 38 -4.50 20.36 7.81
CA GLU A 38 -3.26 20.86 8.38
C GLU A 38 -2.02 20.53 7.52
N ALA A 39 -1.93 19.32 6.98
CA ALA A 39 -0.84 18.92 6.09
C ALA A 39 -0.93 19.62 4.74
N GLN A 40 -2.14 19.81 4.22
CA GLN A 40 -2.39 20.57 3.00
C GLN A 40 -1.94 22.02 3.13
N LEU A 41 -2.26 22.67 4.27
CA LEU A 41 -1.89 24.06 4.53
C LEU A 41 -0.37 24.25 4.55
N VAL A 42 0.37 23.29 5.13
CA VAL A 42 1.84 23.30 5.11
C VAL A 42 2.35 23.24 3.68
N CYS A 43 1.88 22.29 2.87
CA CYS A 43 2.29 22.19 1.46
C CYS A 43 1.98 23.45 0.67
N GLN A 44 0.82 24.07 0.87
CA GLN A 44 0.42 25.32 0.20
C GLN A 44 1.33 26.49 0.59
N ARG A 45 1.62 26.67 1.88
CA ARG A 45 2.54 27.72 2.36
C ARG A 45 3.93 27.54 1.78
N THR A 46 4.50 26.34 1.91
CA THR A 46 5.83 26.03 1.37
C THR A 46 5.89 26.25 -0.14
N ALA A 47 4.85 25.88 -0.88
CA ALA A 47 4.79 26.11 -2.32
C ALA A 47 4.75 27.61 -2.66
N THR A 48 4.00 28.40 -1.90
CA THR A 48 3.93 29.85 -2.07
C THR A 48 5.28 30.50 -1.80
N ASP A 49 5.92 30.16 -0.69
CA ASP A 49 7.20 30.72 -0.24
C ASP A 49 8.34 30.43 -1.24
N LEU A 50 8.30 29.26 -1.89
CA LEU A 50 9.31 28.81 -2.85
C LEU A 50 8.94 29.11 -4.33
N GLY A 51 7.76 29.67 -4.60
CA GLY A 51 7.29 29.88 -5.97
C GLY A 51 7.07 28.56 -6.74
N VAL A 52 6.58 27.52 -6.04
CA VAL A 52 6.29 26.20 -6.60
C VAL A 52 4.89 26.16 -7.16
N SER A 53 4.70 25.65 -8.38
CA SER A 53 3.38 25.37 -8.95
C SER A 53 2.84 24.09 -8.31
N LEU A 54 1.87 24.20 -7.39
CA LEU A 54 1.30 23.09 -6.64
C LEU A 54 0.05 22.55 -7.34
N TYR A 55 0.04 21.24 -7.62
CA TYR A 55 -1.10 20.50 -8.18
C TYR A 55 -1.64 19.52 -7.14
N GLN A 56 -2.94 19.60 -6.87
CA GLN A 56 -3.60 18.82 -5.81
C GLN A 56 -4.65 17.88 -6.39
N ALA A 57 -4.62 16.63 -5.96
CA ALA A 57 -5.65 15.64 -6.29
C ALA A 57 -7.06 16.10 -5.85
N ASN A 58 -8.06 15.74 -6.64
CA ASN A 58 -9.47 16.14 -6.51
C ASN A 58 -9.75 17.65 -6.66
N LYS A 59 -8.75 18.44 -7.00
CA LYS A 59 -8.87 19.87 -7.31
C LYS A 59 -8.35 20.17 -8.72
N ASP A 60 -7.11 19.82 -9.01
CA ASP A 60 -6.43 20.12 -10.26
C ASP A 60 -6.40 18.92 -11.22
N PHE A 61 -6.53 17.71 -10.67
CA PHE A 61 -6.62 16.44 -11.39
C PHE A 61 -7.38 15.41 -10.56
N SER A 62 -7.91 14.39 -11.22
CA SER A 62 -8.63 13.29 -10.55
C SER A 62 -8.49 11.97 -11.31
N PHE A 63 -8.66 10.85 -10.60
CA PHE A 63 -8.81 9.52 -11.18
C PHE A 63 -10.01 8.85 -10.52
N ARG A 64 -10.98 8.39 -11.29
CA ARG A 64 -12.19 7.70 -10.78
C ARG A 64 -12.67 6.68 -11.78
N ASN A 65 -12.87 5.45 -11.30
CA ASN A 65 -13.43 4.36 -12.10
C ASN A 65 -12.69 4.19 -13.44
N GLY A 66 -11.36 4.18 -13.42
CA GLY A 66 -10.54 4.05 -14.61
C GLY A 66 -10.46 5.31 -15.49
N ASN A 67 -10.96 6.45 -15.04
CA ASN A 67 -10.90 7.70 -15.82
C ASN A 67 -10.06 8.75 -15.09
N PHE A 68 -8.99 9.18 -15.73
CA PHE A 68 -8.13 10.28 -15.27
C PHE A 68 -8.48 11.54 -16.02
N SER A 69 -8.56 12.68 -15.31
CA SER A 69 -8.78 13.99 -15.90
C SER A 69 -7.88 15.04 -15.25
N SER A 70 -7.29 15.88 -16.09
CA SER A 70 -6.56 17.08 -15.67
C SER A 70 -6.57 18.14 -16.78
N SER A 71 -6.07 19.34 -16.50
CA SER A 71 -5.88 20.38 -17.53
C SER A 71 -4.84 20.02 -18.61
N LEU A 72 -4.06 18.97 -18.43
CA LEU A 72 -2.99 18.55 -19.34
C LEU A 72 -3.43 17.44 -20.29
N ALA A 73 -4.27 16.52 -19.83
CA ALA A 73 -4.78 15.39 -20.62
C ALA A 73 -5.93 14.69 -19.90
N ASP A 74 -6.76 13.99 -20.68
CA ASP A 74 -7.77 13.06 -20.22
C ASP A 74 -7.45 11.65 -20.72
N PHE A 75 -7.63 10.66 -19.84
CA PHE A 75 -7.53 9.24 -20.17
C PHE A 75 -8.76 8.51 -19.67
N ASN A 76 -9.41 7.76 -20.56
CA ASN A 76 -10.60 6.99 -20.20
C ASN A 76 -10.28 5.48 -20.27
N HIS A 77 -11.00 4.68 -19.47
CA HIS A 77 -10.91 3.21 -19.45
C HIS A 77 -9.48 2.70 -19.16
N LEU A 78 -8.78 3.35 -18.24
CA LEU A 78 -7.50 2.86 -17.73
C LEU A 78 -7.73 1.64 -16.84
N ILE A 79 -6.88 0.64 -17.02
CA ILE A 79 -6.82 -0.55 -16.16
C ILE A 79 -5.51 -0.45 -15.37
N LEU A 80 -5.61 -0.60 -14.06
CA LEU A 80 -4.45 -0.63 -13.18
C LEU A 80 -4.00 -2.08 -12.97
N GLY A 81 -2.71 -2.33 -13.04
CA GLY A 81 -2.12 -3.63 -12.71
C GLY A 81 -1.91 -3.86 -11.20
N LEU A 82 -2.15 -2.83 -10.38
CA LEU A 82 -2.09 -2.88 -8.92
C LEU A 82 -3.51 -2.91 -8.37
N GLU A 83 -3.77 -3.81 -7.41
CA GLU A 83 -5.06 -3.97 -6.74
C GLU A 83 -5.24 -2.99 -5.57
N GLY A 84 -6.50 -2.75 -5.18
CA GLY A 84 -6.92 -1.88 -4.09
C GLY A 84 -7.35 -0.49 -4.55
N ALA A 85 -8.45 0.01 -3.98
CA ALA A 85 -9.07 1.28 -4.36
C ALA A 85 -8.12 2.49 -4.25
N TYR A 86 -7.21 2.48 -3.26
CA TYR A 86 -6.21 3.53 -3.07
C TYR A 86 -5.19 3.64 -4.22
N GLN A 87 -5.10 2.64 -5.09
CA GLN A 87 -4.21 2.69 -6.26
C GLN A 87 -4.71 3.66 -7.34
N GLU A 88 -6.00 3.97 -7.37
CA GLU A 88 -6.50 5.06 -8.23
C GLU A 88 -5.89 6.41 -7.84
N GLU A 89 -5.75 6.70 -6.52
CA GLU A 89 -5.09 7.92 -6.06
C GLU A 89 -3.59 7.92 -6.40
N ASN A 90 -2.90 6.79 -6.23
CA ASN A 90 -1.50 6.65 -6.61
C ASN A 90 -1.31 6.83 -8.13
N ALA A 91 -2.17 6.24 -8.94
CA ALA A 91 -2.14 6.39 -10.40
C ALA A 91 -2.41 7.85 -10.81
N ALA A 92 -3.35 8.54 -10.15
CA ALA A 92 -3.61 9.95 -10.39
C ALA A 92 -2.36 10.81 -10.16
N LEU A 93 -1.67 10.59 -9.03
CA LEU A 93 -0.44 11.30 -8.70
C LEU A 93 0.67 11.02 -9.71
N ALA A 94 0.84 9.76 -10.09
CA ALA A 94 1.86 9.34 -11.06
C ALA A 94 1.60 9.93 -12.44
N LEU A 95 0.35 9.87 -12.94
CA LEU A 95 -0.03 10.45 -14.22
C LEU A 95 0.16 11.96 -14.23
N GLN A 96 -0.31 12.67 -13.21
CA GLN A 96 -0.13 14.12 -13.15
C GLN A 96 1.35 14.52 -13.14
N ALA A 97 2.17 13.83 -12.35
CA ALA A 97 3.61 14.08 -12.30
C ALA A 97 4.29 13.77 -13.65
N PHE A 98 3.92 12.67 -14.29
CA PHE A 98 4.41 12.29 -15.62
C PHE A 98 4.03 13.32 -16.69
N LEU A 99 2.78 13.77 -16.72
CA LEU A 99 2.31 14.78 -17.68
C LEU A 99 3.07 16.10 -17.52
N LEU A 100 3.29 16.56 -16.30
CA LEU A 100 4.10 17.75 -16.01
C LEU A 100 5.55 17.58 -16.47
N PHE A 101 6.12 16.40 -16.27
CA PHE A 101 7.46 16.08 -16.77
C PHE A 101 7.53 16.13 -18.31
N MET A 102 6.56 15.55 -19.01
CA MET A 102 6.50 15.57 -20.48
C MET A 102 6.34 17.00 -21.02
N VAL A 103 5.49 17.84 -20.39
CA VAL A 103 5.36 19.26 -20.72
C VAL A 103 6.69 19.99 -20.56
N GLN A 104 7.40 19.76 -19.44
CA GLN A 104 8.71 20.39 -19.19
C GLN A 104 9.75 20.02 -20.25
N ARG A 105 9.68 18.78 -20.78
CA ARG A 105 10.57 18.30 -21.84
C ARG A 105 10.11 18.69 -23.25
N ASN A 106 8.95 19.29 -23.37
CA ASN A 106 8.29 19.54 -24.67
C ASN A 106 8.13 18.27 -25.53
N GLU A 107 7.81 17.15 -24.85
CA GLU A 107 7.61 15.83 -25.48
C GLU A 107 6.12 15.48 -25.53
N LYS A 108 5.73 14.74 -26.56
CA LYS A 108 4.35 14.25 -26.70
C LYS A 108 4.13 13.01 -25.85
N VAL A 109 2.93 12.90 -25.29
CA VAL A 109 2.50 11.71 -24.54
C VAL A 109 1.91 10.69 -25.51
N ASP A 110 2.44 9.47 -25.49
CA ASP A 110 1.84 8.32 -26.13
C ASP A 110 0.82 7.70 -25.18
N GLN A 111 -0.45 7.85 -25.51
CA GLN A 111 -1.56 7.39 -24.67
C GLN A 111 -1.63 5.87 -24.56
N GLU A 112 -1.30 5.13 -25.62
CA GLU A 112 -1.30 3.67 -25.58
C GLU A 112 -0.14 3.13 -24.73
N ALA A 113 1.02 3.75 -24.80
CA ALA A 113 2.14 3.41 -23.94
C ALA A 113 1.81 3.65 -22.45
N VAL A 114 1.09 4.75 -22.13
CA VAL A 114 0.62 5.02 -20.76
C VAL A 114 -0.34 3.95 -20.28
N ARG A 115 -1.32 3.53 -21.11
CA ARG A 115 -2.27 2.47 -20.77
C ARG A 115 -1.55 1.16 -20.48
N ALA A 116 -0.68 0.75 -21.39
CA ALA A 116 0.10 -0.47 -21.25
C ALA A 116 0.98 -0.46 -20.00
N ALA A 117 1.63 0.67 -19.71
CA ALA A 117 2.47 0.83 -18.52
C ALA A 117 1.66 0.70 -17.21
N LEU A 118 0.51 1.37 -17.09
CA LEU A 118 -0.34 1.28 -15.90
C LEU A 118 -0.85 -0.15 -15.68
N GLN A 119 -1.28 -0.81 -16.74
CA GLN A 119 -1.77 -2.20 -16.68
C GLN A 119 -0.66 -3.20 -16.37
N ALA A 120 0.56 -2.98 -16.83
CA ALA A 120 1.70 -3.84 -16.59
C ALA A 120 2.40 -3.56 -15.24
N THR A 121 2.03 -2.47 -14.57
CA THR A 121 2.68 -2.10 -13.31
C THR A 121 2.41 -3.14 -12.23
N LYS A 122 3.49 -3.64 -11.62
CA LYS A 122 3.46 -4.56 -10.47
C LYS A 122 4.37 -4.00 -9.38
N TRP A 123 4.03 -4.25 -8.13
CA TRP A 123 4.86 -3.86 -7.00
C TRP A 123 4.84 -4.96 -5.94
N ALA A 124 5.98 -5.59 -5.73
CA ALA A 124 6.12 -6.66 -4.75
C ALA A 124 5.67 -6.22 -3.36
N GLY A 125 4.81 -7.04 -2.72
CA GLY A 125 4.29 -6.78 -1.40
C GLY A 125 3.35 -5.59 -1.27
N ARG A 126 2.61 -5.26 -2.32
CA ARG A 126 1.52 -4.28 -2.30
C ARG A 126 0.26 -4.91 -2.87
N LEU A 127 -0.52 -5.58 -2.02
CA LEU A 127 -1.65 -6.42 -2.40
C LEU A 127 -1.26 -7.34 -3.58
N GLU A 128 -0.04 -7.91 -3.48
CA GLU A 128 0.51 -8.78 -4.51
C GLU A 128 -0.12 -10.15 -4.44
N ALA A 129 -0.94 -10.52 -5.40
CA ALA A 129 -1.36 -11.91 -5.61
C ALA A 129 -0.15 -12.71 -6.12
N VAL A 130 0.43 -13.56 -5.27
CA VAL A 130 1.60 -14.39 -5.61
C VAL A 130 1.15 -15.74 -6.17
N THR A 131 0.06 -16.28 -5.63
CA THR A 131 -0.64 -17.46 -6.14
C THR A 131 -2.12 -17.12 -6.31
N GLU A 132 -2.93 -18.11 -6.68
CA GLU A 132 -4.38 -17.97 -6.77
C GLU A 132 -5.01 -17.67 -5.40
N HIS A 133 -4.39 -18.17 -4.31
CA HIS A 133 -4.92 -18.10 -2.96
C HIS A 133 -4.15 -17.19 -2.01
N ILE A 134 -2.94 -16.70 -2.37
CA ILE A 134 -2.06 -15.98 -1.44
C ILE A 134 -1.77 -14.56 -1.91
N TYR A 135 -2.11 -13.61 -1.03
CA TYR A 135 -1.77 -12.20 -1.15
C TYR A 135 -0.67 -11.81 -0.17
N LEU A 136 0.33 -11.07 -0.65
CA LEU A 136 1.36 -10.45 0.18
C LEU A 136 1.14 -8.94 0.26
N ASP A 137 1.04 -8.40 1.47
CA ASP A 137 0.97 -6.96 1.70
C ASP A 137 1.89 -6.49 2.82
N GLY A 138 2.68 -5.48 2.55
CA GLY A 138 3.67 -4.92 3.48
C GLY A 138 3.11 -3.91 4.47
N ALA A 139 1.83 -3.96 4.82
CA ALA A 139 1.26 -3.11 5.87
C ALA A 139 1.98 -3.36 7.19
N HIS A 140 2.54 -2.30 7.78
CA HIS A 140 3.35 -2.34 8.99
C HIS A 140 3.11 -1.13 9.91
N ASN A 141 2.01 -0.43 9.67
CA ASN A 141 1.47 0.69 10.44
C ASN A 141 -0.04 0.78 10.23
N LEU A 142 -0.74 1.50 11.10
CA LEU A 142 -2.21 1.61 11.04
C LEU A 142 -2.72 2.16 9.71
N PRO A 143 -2.21 3.26 9.13
CA PRO A 143 -2.72 3.77 7.85
C PRO A 143 -2.58 2.80 6.67
N ALA A 144 -1.54 1.95 6.67
CA ALA A 144 -1.40 0.91 5.65
C ALA A 144 -2.36 -0.26 5.91
N LEU A 145 -2.56 -0.60 7.19
CA LEU A 145 -3.47 -1.67 7.59
C LEU A 145 -4.94 -1.32 7.30
N GLU A 146 -5.32 -0.04 7.44
CA GLU A 146 -6.64 0.45 7.03
C GLU A 146 -6.94 0.11 5.57
N ARG A 147 -5.97 0.34 4.68
CA ARG A 147 -6.10 0.02 3.25
C ARG A 147 -6.19 -1.48 2.97
N LEU A 148 -5.42 -2.28 3.71
CA LEU A 148 -5.51 -3.73 3.62
C LEU A 148 -6.87 -4.24 4.07
N VAL A 149 -7.40 -3.72 5.19
CA VAL A 149 -8.72 -4.08 5.71
C VAL A 149 -9.83 -3.71 4.74
N GLU A 150 -9.80 -2.51 4.14
CA GLU A 150 -10.72 -2.10 3.08
C GLU A 150 -10.75 -3.15 1.94
N PHE A 151 -9.58 -3.56 1.47
CA PHE A 151 -9.45 -4.56 0.40
C PHE A 151 -9.96 -5.95 0.81
N ILE A 152 -9.64 -6.40 2.03
CA ILE A 152 -10.15 -7.67 2.56
C ILE A 152 -11.69 -7.65 2.65
N GLN A 153 -12.27 -6.53 3.10
CA GLN A 153 -13.73 -6.36 3.15
C GLN A 153 -14.38 -6.41 1.76
N GLU A 154 -13.74 -5.84 0.74
CA GLU A 154 -14.18 -5.98 -0.66
C GLU A 154 -14.17 -7.45 -1.11
N LYS A 155 -13.13 -8.23 -0.75
CA LYS A 155 -13.07 -9.67 -1.07
C LYS A 155 -14.16 -10.46 -0.34
N ILE A 156 -14.47 -10.13 0.92
CA ILE A 156 -15.61 -10.73 1.65
C ILE A 156 -16.93 -10.44 0.92
N GLN A 157 -17.15 -9.21 0.48
CA GLN A 157 -18.38 -8.86 -0.27
C GLN A 157 -18.49 -9.58 -1.62
N GLN A 158 -17.36 -9.97 -2.20
CA GLN A 158 -17.29 -10.81 -3.42
C GLN A 158 -17.49 -12.30 -3.14
N GLY A 159 -17.62 -12.72 -1.88
CA GLY A 159 -17.87 -14.10 -1.46
C GLY A 159 -16.63 -14.90 -1.09
N TYR A 160 -15.47 -14.28 -1.02
CA TYR A 160 -14.24 -14.93 -0.55
C TYR A 160 -14.23 -15.11 0.97
N GLN A 161 -13.43 -16.08 1.43
CA GLN A 161 -13.20 -16.40 2.83
C GLN A 161 -11.72 -16.09 3.17
N PRO A 162 -11.42 -14.85 3.59
CA PRO A 162 -10.05 -14.48 3.88
C PRO A 162 -9.56 -15.00 5.23
N HIS A 163 -8.28 -15.31 5.26
CA HIS A 163 -7.47 -15.65 6.43
C HIS A 163 -6.31 -14.67 6.51
N ILE A 164 -5.80 -14.40 7.70
CA ILE A 164 -4.64 -13.49 7.88
C ILE A 164 -3.52 -14.25 8.58
N LEU A 165 -2.31 -14.20 8.02
CA LEU A 165 -1.06 -14.60 8.67
C LEU A 165 -0.23 -13.35 8.94
N PHE A 166 -0.07 -13.02 10.23
CA PHE A 166 0.58 -11.81 10.69
C PHE A 166 1.95 -12.09 11.29
N GLY A 167 2.98 -11.41 10.78
CA GLY A 167 4.33 -11.44 11.33
C GLY A 167 4.92 -10.03 11.36
N ALA A 168 5.28 -9.53 12.54
CA ALA A 168 5.73 -8.16 12.75
C ALA A 168 7.04 -8.05 13.55
N LEU A 169 7.58 -6.84 13.62
CA LEU A 169 8.73 -6.51 14.44
C LEU A 169 8.28 -5.90 15.77
N LYS A 170 8.92 -6.28 16.88
CA LYS A 170 8.65 -5.79 18.25
C LYS A 170 8.71 -4.25 18.39
N ARG A 171 9.52 -3.59 17.55
CA ARG A 171 9.67 -2.12 17.53
C ARG A 171 8.50 -1.37 16.90
N LYS A 172 7.55 -2.07 16.29
CA LYS A 172 6.33 -1.49 15.69
C LYS A 172 5.18 -1.62 16.68
N ASP A 173 4.15 -0.83 16.51
CA ASP A 173 2.90 -0.97 17.26
C ASP A 173 2.09 -2.18 16.77
N TYR A 174 2.67 -3.38 16.95
CA TYR A 174 2.02 -4.62 16.52
C TYR A 174 0.75 -4.91 17.32
N SER A 175 0.70 -4.50 18.58
CA SER A 175 -0.49 -4.68 19.43
C SER A 175 -1.66 -3.86 18.93
N GLY A 176 -1.44 -2.58 18.61
CA GLY A 176 -2.46 -1.73 17.99
C GLY A 176 -2.91 -2.25 16.62
N MET A 177 -1.98 -2.79 15.83
CA MET A 177 -2.29 -3.41 14.55
C MET A 177 -3.16 -4.67 14.69
N LEU A 178 -2.84 -5.57 15.61
CA LEU A 178 -3.62 -6.78 15.88
C LEU A 178 -5.01 -6.43 16.42
N THR A 179 -5.10 -5.46 17.35
CA THR A 179 -6.38 -4.95 17.84
C THR A 179 -7.22 -4.40 16.71
N TYR A 180 -6.64 -3.60 15.82
CA TYR A 180 -7.35 -3.04 14.66
C TYR A 180 -7.90 -4.13 13.74
N LEU A 181 -7.10 -5.17 13.44
CA LEU A 181 -7.55 -6.32 12.64
C LEU A 181 -8.74 -7.03 13.28
N THR A 182 -8.68 -7.34 14.56
CA THR A 182 -9.77 -8.06 15.26
C THR A 182 -11.04 -7.22 15.40
N GLU A 183 -10.93 -5.91 15.57
CA GLU A 183 -12.09 -5.02 15.66
C GLU A 183 -12.81 -4.84 14.32
N HIS A 184 -12.07 -4.78 13.20
CA HIS A 184 -12.63 -4.49 11.88
C HIS A 184 -12.91 -5.75 11.05
N LEU A 185 -12.36 -6.90 11.46
CA LEU A 185 -12.50 -8.20 10.82
C LEU A 185 -12.77 -9.30 11.87
N PRO A 186 -13.83 -9.21 12.66
CA PRO A 186 -14.04 -10.08 13.85
C PRO A 186 -14.23 -11.56 13.50
N ASP A 187 -14.70 -11.86 12.30
CA ASP A 187 -15.01 -13.24 11.87
C ASP A 187 -13.88 -13.87 11.04
N ILE A 188 -12.71 -13.21 10.95
CA ILE A 188 -11.57 -13.71 10.19
C ILE A 188 -10.66 -14.57 11.06
N ALA A 189 -10.19 -15.69 10.51
CA ALA A 189 -9.12 -16.47 11.11
C ALA A 189 -7.80 -15.69 11.04
N LEU A 190 -7.34 -15.21 12.19
CA LEU A 190 -6.11 -14.45 12.36
C LEU A 190 -5.05 -15.32 13.06
N TYR A 191 -3.94 -15.53 12.37
CA TYR A 191 -2.79 -16.30 12.85
C TYR A 191 -1.59 -15.39 13.04
N VAL A 192 -0.79 -15.64 14.09
CA VAL A 192 0.44 -14.90 14.39
C VAL A 192 1.64 -15.84 14.33
N THR A 193 2.75 -15.37 13.80
CA THR A 193 3.97 -16.17 13.67
C THR A 193 5.24 -15.35 13.89
N SER A 194 6.32 -16.02 14.25
CA SER A 194 7.67 -15.50 14.17
C SER A 194 8.28 -15.76 12.78
N PHE A 195 9.34 -15.03 12.46
CA PHE A 195 10.11 -15.22 11.22
C PHE A 195 11.60 -14.93 11.48
N ASP A 196 12.48 -15.36 10.57
CA ASP A 196 13.93 -15.33 10.77
C ASP A 196 14.51 -13.91 10.55
N TYR A 197 14.15 -13.01 11.45
CA TYR A 197 14.66 -11.65 11.45
C TYR A 197 14.85 -11.12 12.87
N GLN A 198 15.96 -10.42 13.11
CA GLN A 198 16.23 -9.83 14.43
C GLN A 198 15.14 -8.85 14.85
N GLY A 199 14.51 -9.12 15.99
CA GLY A 199 13.41 -8.32 16.52
C GLY A 199 12.03 -8.69 15.97
N SER A 200 11.89 -9.84 15.30
CA SER A 200 10.59 -10.46 15.04
C SER A 200 9.85 -10.73 16.34
N LEU A 201 8.52 -10.79 16.27
CA LEU A 201 7.70 -11.28 17.37
C LEU A 201 8.12 -12.72 17.73
N GLU A 202 8.02 -13.06 19.01
CA GLU A 202 8.26 -14.38 19.56
C GLU A 202 7.01 -14.87 20.29
N GLU A 203 6.95 -16.15 20.67
CA GLU A 203 5.79 -16.79 21.27
C GLU A 203 5.19 -16.01 22.45
N GLN A 204 6.04 -15.41 23.28
CA GLN A 204 5.60 -14.57 24.40
C GLN A 204 4.91 -13.26 24.01
N ASP A 205 5.05 -12.82 22.77
CA ASP A 205 4.46 -11.57 22.24
C ASP A 205 3.09 -11.84 21.59
N PHE A 206 2.71 -13.11 21.40
CA PHE A 206 1.49 -13.47 20.64
C PHE A 206 0.20 -13.30 21.44
N GLY A 207 0.26 -13.21 22.78
CA GLY A 207 -0.93 -13.07 23.63
C GLY A 207 -1.90 -14.24 23.43
N ASP A 208 -3.17 -13.93 23.29
CA ASP A 208 -4.26 -14.92 23.11
C ASP A 208 -4.54 -15.25 21.61
N TYR A 209 -3.73 -14.74 20.69
CA TYR A 209 -3.90 -15.01 19.26
C TYR A 209 -3.44 -16.44 18.90
N THR A 210 -4.08 -17.02 17.89
CA THR A 210 -3.68 -18.33 17.38
C THR A 210 -2.28 -18.29 16.78
N SER A 211 -1.33 -18.95 17.40
CA SER A 211 0.07 -18.95 16.98
C SER A 211 0.38 -20.08 15.99
N ILE A 212 1.24 -19.77 15.02
CA ILE A 212 1.77 -20.72 14.05
C ILE A 212 3.27 -20.87 14.28
N ALA A 213 3.71 -22.10 14.58
CA ALA A 213 5.11 -22.40 14.86
C ALA A 213 6.01 -22.32 13.61
N SER A 214 5.51 -22.75 12.46
CA SER A 214 6.19 -22.69 11.17
C SER A 214 5.26 -22.06 10.12
N TYR A 215 5.55 -20.83 9.76
CA TYR A 215 4.78 -20.16 8.71
C TYR A 215 4.92 -20.85 7.35
N ARG A 216 6.06 -21.49 7.09
CA ARG A 216 6.32 -22.21 5.83
C ARG A 216 5.39 -23.41 5.69
N ASP A 217 5.36 -24.28 6.71
CA ASP A 217 4.47 -25.44 6.71
C ASP A 217 3.00 -25.03 6.68
N PHE A 218 2.67 -23.92 7.35
CA PHE A 218 1.31 -23.37 7.32
C PHE A 218 0.90 -22.92 5.91
N ILE A 219 1.77 -22.18 5.22
CA ILE A 219 1.52 -21.69 3.86
C ILE A 219 1.38 -22.87 2.88
N ASP A 220 2.30 -23.84 2.93
CA ASP A 220 2.26 -25.03 2.07
C ASP A 220 0.99 -25.85 2.29
N ASN A 221 0.57 -26.02 3.55
CA ASN A 221 -0.68 -26.69 3.88
C ASN A 221 -1.90 -25.89 3.43
N PHE A 222 -1.89 -24.57 3.59
CA PHE A 222 -2.98 -23.72 3.15
C PHE A 222 -3.15 -23.81 1.65
N GLU A 223 -2.08 -23.60 0.86
CA GLU A 223 -2.09 -23.67 -0.60
C GLU A 223 -2.61 -25.02 -1.11
N SER A 224 -2.21 -26.12 -0.43
CA SER A 224 -2.60 -27.48 -0.82
C SER A 224 -4.05 -27.83 -0.47
N SER A 225 -4.68 -27.15 0.49
CA SER A 225 -6.01 -27.47 1.03
C SER A 225 -7.06 -26.37 0.81
N ALA A 226 -6.66 -25.21 0.29
CA ALA A 226 -7.56 -24.08 0.06
C ALA A 226 -8.66 -24.44 -0.93
N GLY A 227 -9.89 -24.06 -0.60
CA GLY A 227 -11.00 -24.07 -1.55
C GLY A 227 -10.96 -22.86 -2.48
N GLU A 228 -11.72 -22.87 -3.55
CA GLU A 228 -11.77 -21.78 -4.55
C GLU A 228 -12.04 -20.39 -3.96
N GLN A 229 -12.66 -20.31 -2.80
CA GLN A 229 -12.98 -19.02 -2.14
C GLN A 229 -12.02 -18.64 -1.03
N ASP A 230 -11.11 -19.51 -0.63
CA ASP A 230 -10.16 -19.23 0.45
C ASP A 230 -9.02 -18.33 -0.04
N LEU A 231 -8.75 -17.28 0.73
CA LEU A 231 -7.63 -16.35 0.49
C LEU A 231 -6.79 -16.18 1.75
N LEU A 232 -5.48 -16.26 1.63
CA LEU A 232 -4.55 -15.98 2.70
C LEU A 232 -3.84 -14.63 2.47
N PHE A 233 -4.01 -13.71 3.39
CA PHE A 233 -3.29 -12.44 3.41
C PHE A 233 -2.11 -12.53 4.39
N VAL A 234 -0.89 -12.45 3.86
CA VAL A 234 0.34 -12.43 4.66
C VAL A 234 0.79 -10.98 4.82
N THR A 235 0.92 -10.52 6.07
CA THR A 235 1.15 -9.09 6.36
C THR A 235 1.88 -8.84 7.69
N GLY A 236 2.11 -7.56 8.03
CA GLY A 236 2.66 -7.08 9.30
C GLY A 236 4.10 -6.56 9.20
N SER A 237 4.91 -7.05 8.26
CA SER A 237 6.27 -6.59 8.04
C SER A 237 6.74 -6.82 6.62
N LEU A 238 7.42 -5.82 6.04
CA LEU A 238 8.10 -5.96 4.74
C LEU A 238 9.18 -7.06 4.76
N TYR A 239 9.85 -7.25 5.88
CA TYR A 239 10.85 -8.33 6.03
C TYR A 239 10.18 -9.69 5.99
N PHE A 240 9.07 -9.86 6.73
CA PHE A 240 8.31 -11.09 6.75
C PHE A 240 7.80 -11.48 5.36
N ILE A 241 7.08 -10.57 4.70
CA ILE A 241 6.54 -10.87 3.37
C ILE A 241 7.63 -11.12 2.33
N SER A 242 8.84 -10.52 2.49
CA SER A 242 9.98 -10.79 1.61
C SER A 242 10.50 -12.22 1.76
N GLU A 243 10.53 -12.75 2.99
CA GLU A 243 10.89 -14.15 3.22
C GLU A 243 9.86 -15.10 2.65
N VAL A 244 8.56 -14.82 2.89
CA VAL A 244 7.46 -15.62 2.34
C VAL A 244 7.49 -15.62 0.82
N ARG A 245 7.68 -14.44 0.22
CA ARG A 245 7.78 -14.29 -1.23
C ARG A 245 8.93 -15.11 -1.81
N ALA A 246 10.10 -15.07 -1.18
CA ALA A 246 11.25 -15.85 -1.61
C ALA A 246 10.99 -17.37 -1.55
N CYS A 247 10.25 -17.83 -0.54
CA CYS A 247 9.86 -19.23 -0.44
C CYS A 247 8.92 -19.64 -1.56
N LEU A 248 7.85 -18.86 -1.81
CA LEU A 248 6.87 -19.16 -2.85
C LEU A 248 7.48 -19.13 -4.25
N MET A 249 8.32 -18.13 -4.56
CA MET A 249 8.99 -18.02 -5.87
C MET A 249 10.06 -19.10 -6.10
N ALA A 250 10.63 -19.68 -5.03
CA ALA A 250 11.57 -20.80 -5.17
C ALA A 250 10.87 -22.10 -5.56
N LEU A 251 9.61 -22.29 -5.17
CA LEU A 251 8.81 -23.45 -5.56
C LEU A 251 8.46 -23.43 -7.06
N ASP A 252 8.09 -22.24 -7.60
CA ASP A 252 7.77 -22.07 -9.03
C ASP A 252 8.98 -22.27 -9.99
N SER A 253 10.20 -22.29 -9.46
CA SER A 253 11.41 -22.46 -10.29
C SER A 253 11.82 -23.93 -10.50
N PHE A 254 11.07 -24.88 -9.99
CA PHE A 254 11.34 -26.33 -10.09
C PHE A 254 10.32 -27.09 -10.97
N ASP A 255 9.31 -26.40 -11.51
CA ASP A 255 8.35 -26.91 -12.51
C ASP A 255 8.70 -26.36 -13.92
#